data_44300f3afb415a9d1d991100e72b4d77
#
_entry.id   44300f3afb415a9d1d991100e72b4d77
#
_cell.length_a   1.000
_cell.length_b   1.000
_cell.length_c   1.000
_cell.angle_alpha   90.00
_cell.angle_beta   90.00
_cell.angle_gamma   90.00
#
_symmetry.space_group_name_H-M   'P 1'
#
loop_
_entity.id
_entity.type
_entity.pdbx_description
1 polymer ?
#
loop_
_entity_poly.entity_id
_entity_poly.type
_entity_poly.pdbx_seq_one_letter_code
_entity_poly.pdbx_strand_id
1 'polypeptide(L)'
;YRGNGKQAHRSRRKAGNKGPPRFPNGVSHAVMVNGYSAEWLGKGFDWVYPAEIVARIGNTSSGSVAEIYAQDGRFLGVGICSSGKVAVRRFRTTPGSLDSGFVAAALQDAYSRRRLPDDVSAWRWIHGENDDLPGIRLDVWGDVVSLSIDHDSLQFLVPWMVEAIPKLHPVQTIWQNHRPEHDQYRGVAGS
;
A
#
# COMPACT_ATOMS: atom_id res chain seq x y z
N TYR A 1 -38.27 13.03 -42.94
CA TYR A 1 -37.14 12.09 -43.01
C TYR A 1 -37.06 11.31 -41.70
N ARG A 2 -37.41 10.02 -41.71
CA ARG A 2 -37.36 9.12 -40.57
C ARG A 2 -35.99 8.45 -40.58
N GLY A 3 -35.16 8.72 -39.57
CA GLY A 3 -33.88 8.06 -39.32
C GLY A 3 -34.04 6.92 -38.30
N ASN A 4 -33.93 5.66 -38.80
CA ASN A 4 -33.92 4.44 -37.99
C ASN A 4 -32.59 4.33 -37.22
N GLY A 5 -32.60 4.64 -35.91
CA GLY A 5 -31.50 4.34 -35.02
C GLY A 5 -31.51 2.86 -34.61
N LYS A 6 -30.64 2.06 -35.20
CA LYS A 6 -30.37 0.67 -34.76
C LYS A 6 -29.68 0.71 -33.40
N GLN A 7 -30.40 0.34 -32.33
CA GLN A 7 -29.81 0.04 -31.03
C GLN A 7 -28.96 -1.23 -31.16
N ALA A 8 -27.64 -1.07 -31.03
CA ALA A 8 -26.71 -2.19 -30.91
C ALA A 8 -26.90 -2.87 -29.56
N HIS A 9 -27.55 -4.01 -29.52
CA HIS A 9 -27.60 -4.94 -28.41
C HIS A 9 -26.17 -5.39 -28.08
N ARG A 10 -25.52 -4.78 -27.09
CA ARG A 10 -24.32 -5.33 -26.47
C ARG A 10 -24.74 -6.66 -25.80
N SER A 11 -24.39 -7.78 -26.41
CA SER A 11 -24.53 -9.10 -25.80
C SER A 11 -23.73 -9.13 -24.50
N ARG A 12 -24.43 -9.16 -23.35
CA ARG A 12 -23.85 -9.54 -22.08
C ARG A 12 -23.32 -10.97 -22.23
N ARG A 13 -22.00 -11.14 -22.41
CA ARG A 13 -21.36 -12.44 -22.25
C ARG A 13 -21.73 -12.93 -20.86
N LYS A 14 -22.51 -14.01 -20.80
CA LYS A 14 -22.82 -14.73 -19.55
C LYS A 14 -21.47 -15.12 -18.93
N ALA A 15 -21.16 -14.53 -17.77
CA ALA A 15 -20.06 -15.00 -16.94
C ALA A 15 -20.35 -16.47 -16.64
N GLY A 16 -19.49 -17.36 -17.12
CA GLY A 16 -19.60 -18.78 -16.83
C GLY A 16 -19.67 -18.97 -15.33
N ASN A 17 -20.53 -19.85 -14.86
CA ASN A 17 -20.71 -20.22 -13.46
C ASN A 17 -19.40 -20.83 -12.93
N LYS A 18 -18.44 -19.97 -12.58
CA LYS A 18 -17.22 -20.36 -11.87
C LYS A 18 -17.65 -20.68 -10.46
N GLY A 19 -17.39 -21.89 -10.00
CA GLY A 19 -17.64 -22.32 -8.64
C GLY A 19 -17.11 -21.29 -7.60
N PRO A 20 -17.40 -21.48 -6.30
CA PRO A 20 -16.98 -20.51 -5.28
C PRO A 20 -15.47 -20.28 -5.38
N PRO A 21 -15.00 -19.04 -5.12
CA PRO A 21 -13.59 -18.69 -5.20
C PRO A 21 -12.79 -19.60 -4.27
N ARG A 22 -11.69 -20.19 -4.76
CA ARG A 22 -10.83 -21.09 -3.99
C ARG A 22 -9.42 -20.53 -3.95
N PHE A 23 -8.90 -20.36 -2.76
CA PHE A 23 -7.48 -20.02 -2.56
C PHE A 23 -6.59 -21.22 -2.91
N PRO A 24 -5.36 -21.00 -3.36
CA PRO A 24 -4.36 -22.07 -3.53
C PRO A 24 -4.13 -22.82 -2.22
N ASN A 25 -3.71 -24.09 -2.31
CA ASN A 25 -3.38 -24.89 -1.13
C ASN A 25 -2.20 -24.29 -0.36
N GLY A 26 -2.25 -24.34 0.97
CA GLY A 26 -1.18 -23.85 1.84
C GLY A 26 -1.26 -22.35 2.18
N VAL A 27 -2.20 -21.61 1.58
CA VAL A 27 -2.43 -20.20 1.91
C VAL A 27 -3.15 -20.10 3.26
N SER A 28 -2.60 -19.29 4.17
CA SER A 28 -3.14 -19.14 5.54
C SER A 28 -3.86 -17.80 5.76
N HIS A 29 -3.37 -16.73 5.17
CA HIS A 29 -3.91 -15.38 5.31
C HIS A 29 -3.94 -14.69 3.96
N ALA A 30 -5.11 -14.50 3.37
CA ALA A 30 -5.21 -13.90 2.05
C ALA A 30 -6.55 -13.20 1.79
N VAL A 31 -6.51 -12.32 0.80
CA VAL A 31 -7.68 -11.72 0.17
C VAL A 31 -7.73 -12.13 -1.30
N MET A 32 -8.92 -12.38 -1.80
CA MET A 32 -9.15 -12.59 -3.22
C MET A 32 -9.90 -11.38 -3.77
N VAL A 33 -9.42 -10.86 -4.90
CA VAL A 33 -9.96 -9.65 -5.51
C VAL A 33 -10.69 -9.96 -6.81
N ASN A 34 -11.63 -9.11 -7.20
CA ASN A 34 -12.35 -9.21 -8.47
C ASN A 34 -11.43 -8.93 -9.68
N GLY A 35 -11.94 -9.20 -10.89
CA GLY A 35 -11.17 -9.03 -12.11
C GLY A 35 -10.74 -7.59 -12.38
N TYR A 36 -11.54 -6.60 -11.97
CA TYR A 36 -11.21 -5.19 -12.09
C TYR A 36 -9.96 -4.84 -11.26
N SER A 37 -9.98 -5.16 -9.97
CA SER A 37 -8.83 -4.91 -9.10
C SER A 37 -7.58 -5.70 -9.53
N ALA A 38 -7.75 -6.96 -9.98
CA ALA A 38 -6.63 -7.75 -10.49
C ALA A 38 -5.97 -7.13 -11.73
N GLU A 39 -6.75 -6.50 -12.61
CA GLU A 39 -6.22 -5.77 -13.77
C GLU A 39 -5.43 -4.53 -13.34
N TRP A 40 -5.96 -3.73 -12.40
CA TRP A 40 -5.29 -2.53 -11.92
C TRP A 40 -4.02 -2.83 -11.13
N LEU A 41 -4.04 -3.85 -10.28
CA LEU A 41 -2.83 -4.35 -9.62
C LEU A 41 -1.77 -4.80 -10.64
N GLY A 42 -2.20 -5.43 -11.76
CA GLY A 42 -1.32 -5.79 -12.86
C GLY A 42 -0.69 -4.59 -13.59
N LYS A 43 -1.33 -3.43 -13.52
CA LYS A 43 -0.84 -2.15 -14.09
C LYS A 43 0.02 -1.35 -13.11
N GLY A 44 0.30 -1.87 -11.91
CA GLY A 44 1.16 -1.21 -10.91
C GLY A 44 0.42 -0.36 -9.88
N PHE A 45 -0.93 -0.44 -9.81
CA PHE A 45 -1.67 0.17 -8.70
C PHE A 45 -1.56 -0.72 -7.46
N ASP A 46 -1.46 -0.11 -6.29
CA ASP A 46 -1.20 -0.85 -5.04
C ASP A 46 -2.36 -0.82 -4.05
N TRP A 47 -3.52 -0.33 -4.46
CA TRP A 47 -4.69 -0.23 -3.60
C TRP A 47 -5.79 -1.21 -4.01
N VAL A 48 -6.36 -1.86 -3.00
CA VAL A 48 -7.58 -2.67 -3.12
C VAL A 48 -8.64 -2.04 -2.25
N TYR A 49 -9.80 -1.76 -2.84
CA TYR A 49 -10.94 -1.19 -2.11
C TYR A 49 -11.86 -2.29 -1.53
N PRO A 50 -12.64 -1.99 -0.47
CA PRO A 50 -13.49 -3.01 0.17
C PRO A 50 -14.44 -3.73 -0.80
N ALA A 51 -15.05 -3.01 -1.74
CA ALA A 51 -15.99 -3.56 -2.72
C ALA A 51 -15.33 -4.48 -3.78
N GLU A 52 -14.02 -4.49 -3.86
CA GLU A 52 -13.24 -5.29 -4.81
C GLU A 52 -12.86 -6.66 -4.24
N ILE A 53 -12.99 -6.85 -2.93
CA ILE A 53 -12.67 -8.11 -2.27
C ILE A 53 -13.85 -9.07 -2.39
N VAL A 54 -13.61 -10.23 -2.98
CA VAL A 54 -14.62 -11.27 -3.21
C VAL A 54 -14.55 -12.42 -2.21
N ALA A 55 -13.40 -12.62 -1.57
CA ALA A 55 -13.22 -13.63 -0.51
C ALA A 55 -12.03 -13.29 0.40
N ARG A 56 -12.04 -13.86 1.60
CA ARG A 56 -10.97 -13.74 2.60
C ARG A 56 -10.72 -15.10 3.25
N ILE A 57 -9.48 -15.37 3.66
CA ILE A 57 -9.11 -16.53 4.46
C ILE A 57 -8.12 -16.12 5.55
N GLY A 58 -8.24 -16.72 6.73
CA GLY A 58 -7.39 -16.44 7.87
C GLY A 58 -7.54 -15.03 8.45
N ASN A 59 -6.48 -14.52 9.06
CA ASN A 59 -6.49 -13.18 9.63
C ASN A 59 -6.29 -12.12 8.55
N THR A 60 -7.30 -11.30 8.31
CA THR A 60 -7.32 -10.15 7.41
C THR A 60 -7.84 -8.90 8.12
N SER A 61 -7.65 -8.81 9.43
CA SER A 61 -7.97 -7.62 10.23
C SER A 61 -7.01 -6.46 9.89
N SER A 62 -7.36 -5.26 10.34
CA SER A 62 -6.52 -4.07 10.14
C SER A 62 -5.14 -4.29 10.78
N GLY A 63 -4.07 -4.01 10.03
CA GLY A 63 -2.68 -4.23 10.42
C GLY A 63 -2.14 -5.63 10.12
N SER A 64 -2.98 -6.60 9.70
CA SER A 64 -2.45 -7.91 9.32
C SER A 64 -1.89 -7.91 7.91
N VAL A 65 -0.84 -8.72 7.71
CA VAL A 65 -0.26 -8.99 6.40
C VAL A 65 -1.05 -10.12 5.74
N ALA A 66 -1.41 -9.95 4.47
CA ALA A 66 -2.15 -10.93 3.69
C ALA A 66 -1.61 -11.02 2.25
N GLU A 67 -1.66 -12.22 1.69
CA GLU A 67 -1.43 -12.43 0.27
C GLU A 67 -2.66 -11.98 -0.53
N ILE A 68 -2.44 -11.53 -1.75
CA ILE A 68 -3.48 -11.04 -2.65
C ILE A 68 -3.57 -11.97 -3.85
N TYR A 69 -4.76 -12.48 -4.13
CA TYR A 69 -5.01 -13.38 -5.25
C TYR A 69 -6.13 -12.88 -6.16
N ALA A 70 -6.01 -13.15 -7.45
CA ALA A 70 -7.10 -13.03 -8.40
C ALA A 70 -8.05 -14.23 -8.29
N GLN A 71 -9.26 -14.12 -8.84
CA GLN A 71 -10.27 -15.19 -8.84
C GLN A 71 -9.86 -16.46 -9.61
N ASP A 72 -8.87 -16.37 -10.49
CA ASP A 72 -8.27 -17.49 -11.20
C ASP A 72 -7.15 -18.20 -10.42
N GLY A 73 -6.87 -17.77 -9.19
CA GLY A 73 -5.82 -18.30 -8.30
C GLY A 73 -4.44 -17.70 -8.54
N ARG A 74 -4.30 -16.75 -9.45
CA ARG A 74 -3.02 -16.07 -9.71
C ARG A 74 -2.65 -15.16 -8.54
N PHE A 75 -1.43 -15.30 -8.05
CA PHE A 75 -0.84 -14.43 -7.03
C PHE A 75 -0.63 -13.00 -7.58
N LEU A 76 -1.00 -12.00 -6.81
CA LEU A 76 -0.92 -10.59 -7.18
C LEU A 76 -0.01 -9.77 -6.28
N GLY A 77 0.37 -10.32 -5.12
CA GLY A 77 1.27 -9.64 -4.20
C GLY A 77 1.01 -9.95 -2.73
N VAL A 78 1.73 -9.24 -1.88
CA VAL A 78 1.57 -9.23 -0.42
C VAL A 78 1.24 -7.79 0.00
N GLY A 79 0.26 -7.66 0.89
CA GLY A 79 -0.20 -6.35 1.33
C GLY A 79 -0.59 -6.30 2.80
N ILE A 80 -0.86 -5.11 3.28
CA ILE A 80 -1.32 -4.83 4.64
C ILE A 80 -2.81 -4.49 4.59
N CYS A 81 -3.60 -5.24 5.36
CA CYS A 81 -5.04 -5.03 5.49
C CYS A 81 -5.33 -3.79 6.33
N SER A 82 -6.44 -3.11 6.02
CA SER A 82 -6.86 -1.89 6.67
C SER A 82 -8.39 -1.85 6.81
N SER A 83 -8.89 -1.14 7.82
CA SER A 83 -10.31 -0.88 8.02
C SER A 83 -10.82 0.39 7.32
N GLY A 84 -9.93 1.17 6.70
CA GLY A 84 -10.25 2.43 6.06
C GLY A 84 -10.83 2.31 4.65
N LYS A 85 -10.82 3.41 3.90
CA LYS A 85 -11.28 3.47 2.50
C LYS A 85 -10.50 2.52 1.58
N VAL A 86 -9.21 2.34 1.82
CA VAL A 86 -8.36 1.34 1.16
C VAL A 86 -8.32 0.11 2.05
N ALA A 87 -8.84 -1.02 1.57
CA ALA A 87 -8.93 -2.26 2.36
C ALA A 87 -7.61 -3.03 2.41
N VAL A 88 -6.80 -2.96 1.37
CA VAL A 88 -5.44 -3.55 1.34
C VAL A 88 -4.52 -2.63 0.55
N ARG A 89 -3.34 -2.36 1.11
CA ARG A 89 -2.22 -1.73 0.41
C ARG A 89 -1.18 -2.79 0.08
N ARG A 90 -0.88 -2.97 -1.22
CA ARG A 90 0.12 -3.94 -1.68
C ARG A 90 1.51 -3.34 -1.53
N PHE A 91 2.40 -4.05 -0.85
CA PHE A 91 3.80 -3.67 -0.63
C PHE A 91 4.78 -4.47 -1.50
N ARG A 92 4.38 -5.68 -1.92
CA ARG A 92 5.23 -6.54 -2.75
C ARG A 92 4.42 -7.14 -3.88
N THR A 93 5.05 -7.27 -5.05
CA THR A 93 4.50 -8.00 -6.20
C THR A 93 4.96 -9.46 -6.25
N THR A 94 5.96 -9.82 -5.45
CA THR A 94 6.52 -11.17 -5.32
C THR A 94 6.23 -11.75 -3.95
N PRO A 95 6.17 -13.08 -3.78
CA PRO A 95 6.07 -13.72 -2.47
C PRO A 95 7.21 -13.29 -1.53
N GLY A 96 6.92 -13.22 -0.24
CA GLY A 96 7.91 -12.89 0.80
C GLY A 96 7.31 -12.15 1.98
N SER A 97 8.06 -12.06 3.07
CA SER A 97 7.67 -11.36 4.28
C SER A 97 7.71 -9.83 4.11
N LEU A 98 6.87 -9.15 4.90
CA LEU A 98 7.01 -7.73 5.19
C LEU A 98 7.60 -7.64 6.59
N ASP A 99 8.92 -7.53 6.67
CA ASP A 99 9.71 -7.51 7.91
C ASP A 99 10.67 -6.31 7.93
N SER A 100 11.49 -6.21 8.97
CA SER A 100 12.48 -5.15 9.11
C SER A 100 13.48 -5.10 7.96
N GLY A 101 13.86 -6.26 7.40
CA GLY A 101 14.76 -6.35 6.25
C GLY A 101 14.12 -5.76 4.98
N PHE A 102 12.84 -6.06 4.74
CA PHE A 102 12.09 -5.45 3.65
C PHE A 102 12.03 -3.92 3.78
N VAL A 103 11.69 -3.42 4.97
CA VAL A 103 11.60 -1.97 5.21
C VAL A 103 12.96 -1.28 5.03
N ALA A 104 14.03 -1.87 5.57
CA ALA A 104 15.38 -1.33 5.43
C ALA A 104 15.83 -1.29 3.95
N ALA A 105 15.54 -2.34 3.18
CA ALA A 105 15.87 -2.40 1.76
C ALA A 105 15.09 -1.34 0.95
N ALA A 106 13.79 -1.16 1.22
CA ALA A 106 12.98 -0.14 0.55
C ALA A 106 13.47 1.29 0.86
N LEU A 107 13.82 1.56 2.12
CA LEU A 107 14.41 2.83 2.53
C LEU A 107 15.75 3.09 1.84
N GLN A 108 16.64 2.09 1.80
CA GLN A 108 17.96 2.20 1.14
C GLN A 108 17.81 2.44 -0.37
N ASP A 109 16.90 1.71 -1.02
CA ASP A 109 16.68 1.83 -2.44
C ASP A 109 16.10 3.21 -2.80
N ALA A 110 15.09 3.69 -2.06
CA ALA A 110 14.58 5.04 -2.21
C ALA A 110 15.66 6.10 -1.97
N TYR A 111 16.50 5.94 -0.94
CA TYR A 111 17.61 6.85 -0.64
C TYR A 111 18.60 6.93 -1.81
N SER A 112 18.98 5.79 -2.37
CA SER A 112 19.95 5.71 -3.47
C SER A 112 19.44 6.37 -4.78
N ARG A 113 18.13 6.44 -4.97
CA ARG A 113 17.51 7.13 -6.12
C ARG A 113 17.50 8.65 -5.98
N ARG A 114 17.68 9.20 -4.78
CA ARG A 114 17.68 10.65 -4.53
C ARG A 114 19.02 11.25 -4.92
N ARG A 115 19.04 11.97 -6.05
CA ARG A 115 20.22 12.70 -6.54
C ARG A 115 20.05 14.16 -6.10
N LEU A 116 20.55 14.45 -4.90
CA LEU A 116 20.44 15.77 -4.31
C LEU A 116 21.72 16.57 -4.54
N PRO A 117 21.65 17.87 -4.87
CA PRO A 117 22.78 18.79 -4.75
C PRO A 117 23.28 18.86 -3.30
N ASP A 118 24.56 19.20 -3.11
CA ASP A 118 25.21 19.21 -1.77
C ASP A 118 24.62 20.24 -0.81
N ASP A 119 23.98 21.28 -1.34
CA ASP A 119 23.38 22.38 -0.57
C ASP A 119 21.91 22.14 -0.19
N VAL A 120 21.33 20.99 -0.58
CA VAL A 120 19.93 20.65 -0.26
C VAL A 120 19.82 20.06 1.13
N SER A 121 19.15 20.80 2.03
CA SER A 121 18.88 20.36 3.40
C SER A 121 17.43 19.89 3.64
N ALA A 122 16.52 20.09 2.68
CA ALA A 122 15.11 19.69 2.80
C ALA A 122 14.66 18.94 1.55
N TRP A 123 14.21 17.69 1.72
CA TRP A 123 13.81 16.83 0.59
C TRP A 123 12.91 15.68 1.03
N ARG A 124 12.18 15.10 0.07
CA ARG A 124 11.34 13.94 0.31
C ARG A 124 12.11 12.65 0.06
N TRP A 125 12.27 11.85 1.11
CA TRP A 125 12.91 10.55 1.06
C TRP A 125 11.95 9.46 0.54
N ILE A 126 10.78 9.33 1.17
CA ILE A 126 9.74 8.37 0.76
C ILE A 126 8.48 9.13 0.32
N HIS A 127 7.97 8.75 -0.84
CA HIS A 127 6.73 9.27 -1.41
C HIS A 127 5.72 8.14 -1.69
N GLY A 128 5.35 7.40 -0.66
CA GLY A 128 4.31 6.38 -0.73
C GLY A 128 4.58 5.29 -1.76
N GLU A 129 3.62 5.10 -2.63
CA GLU A 129 3.60 4.09 -3.70
C GLU A 129 4.78 4.22 -4.66
N ASN A 130 5.28 5.42 -4.89
CA ASN A 130 6.43 5.65 -5.79
C ASN A 130 7.76 5.07 -5.26
N ASP A 131 7.80 4.74 -3.98
CA ASP A 131 8.98 4.21 -3.30
C ASP A 131 8.70 2.87 -2.61
N ASP A 132 7.72 2.10 -3.11
CA ASP A 132 7.33 0.76 -2.64
C ASP A 132 6.92 0.70 -1.15
N LEU A 133 6.55 1.85 -0.58
CA LEU A 133 6.06 1.98 0.80
C LEU A 133 4.69 2.70 0.83
N PRO A 134 3.64 2.06 0.31
CA PRO A 134 2.31 2.66 0.16
C PRO A 134 1.76 3.24 1.47
N GLY A 135 1.34 4.51 1.39
CA GLY A 135 0.77 5.22 2.54
C GLY A 135 1.79 5.72 3.56
N ILE A 136 3.10 5.69 3.22
CA ILE A 136 4.18 6.18 4.06
C ILE A 136 4.86 7.37 3.39
N ARG A 137 5.19 8.39 4.16
CA ARG A 137 5.99 9.55 3.73
C ARG A 137 7.09 9.83 4.73
N LEU A 138 8.29 10.06 4.21
CA LEU A 138 9.43 10.57 4.96
C LEU A 138 9.90 11.86 4.31
N ASP A 139 9.95 12.92 5.08
CA ASP A 139 10.51 14.20 4.69
C ASP A 139 11.71 14.52 5.59
N VAL A 140 12.85 14.85 4.97
CA VAL A 140 14.09 15.25 5.64
C VAL A 140 14.13 16.77 5.74
N TRP A 141 14.52 17.29 6.89
CA TRP A 141 14.69 18.70 7.20
C TRP A 141 15.99 18.89 8.00
N GLY A 142 17.12 18.98 7.30
CA GLY A 142 18.43 18.95 7.93
C GLY A 142 18.65 17.62 8.68
N ASP A 143 18.79 17.70 9.99
CA ASP A 143 18.99 16.55 10.89
C ASP A 143 17.69 16.01 11.52
N VAL A 144 16.53 16.48 11.05
CA VAL A 144 15.20 16.00 11.45
C VAL A 144 14.54 15.23 10.31
N VAL A 145 13.98 14.06 10.63
CA VAL A 145 13.14 13.30 9.69
C VAL A 145 11.70 13.30 10.19
N SER A 146 10.77 13.77 9.36
CA SER A 146 9.33 13.69 9.60
C SER A 146 8.78 12.43 8.96
N LEU A 147 8.21 11.53 9.77
CA LEU A 147 7.53 10.30 9.36
C LEU A 147 6.03 10.48 9.44
N SER A 148 5.33 10.27 8.33
CA SER A 148 3.86 10.25 8.29
C SER A 148 3.37 8.90 7.75
N ILE A 149 2.31 8.37 8.36
CA ILE A 149 1.57 7.20 7.88
C ILE A 149 0.11 7.59 7.61
N ASP A 150 -0.47 7.05 6.55
CA ASP A 150 -1.84 7.41 6.14
C ASP A 150 -2.93 6.67 6.94
N HIS A 151 -2.57 5.57 7.63
CA HIS A 151 -3.53 4.76 8.38
C HIS A 151 -2.83 3.97 9.49
N ASP A 152 -3.51 3.79 10.62
CA ASP A 152 -3.00 3.09 11.81
C ASP A 152 -2.58 1.63 11.54
N SER A 153 -3.15 0.99 10.50
CA SER A 153 -2.73 -0.34 10.07
C SER A 153 -1.24 -0.44 9.71
N LEU A 154 -0.56 0.68 9.45
CA LEU A 154 0.84 0.76 9.09
C LEU A 154 1.76 1.00 10.31
N GLN A 155 1.17 1.23 11.50
CA GLN A 155 1.92 1.62 12.70
C GLN A 155 3.00 0.60 13.10
N PHE A 156 2.78 -0.68 12.85
CA PHE A 156 3.76 -1.74 13.18
C PHE A 156 5.06 -1.67 12.36
N LEU A 157 5.07 -0.95 11.22
CA LEU A 157 6.27 -0.69 10.42
C LEU A 157 7.17 0.39 11.01
N VAL A 158 6.60 1.29 11.82
CA VAL A 158 7.31 2.48 12.36
C VAL A 158 8.57 2.13 13.15
N PRO A 159 8.56 1.13 14.07
CA PRO A 159 9.78 0.75 14.79
C PRO A 159 10.93 0.33 13.87
N TRP A 160 10.64 -0.39 12.77
CA TRP A 160 11.65 -0.81 11.80
C TRP A 160 12.20 0.37 10.99
N MET A 161 11.36 1.36 10.68
CA MET A 161 11.83 2.60 10.03
C MET A 161 12.71 3.41 10.97
N VAL A 162 12.29 3.59 12.23
CA VAL A 162 13.08 4.31 13.25
C VAL A 162 14.46 3.67 13.46
N GLU A 163 14.55 2.35 13.40
CA GLU A 163 15.83 1.63 13.49
C GLU A 163 16.70 1.80 12.22
N ALA A 164 16.08 1.80 11.04
CA ALA A 164 16.81 1.80 9.77
C ALA A 164 17.27 3.19 9.33
N ILE A 165 16.47 4.24 9.58
CA ILE A 165 16.74 5.62 9.13
C ILE A 165 18.13 6.12 9.57
N PRO A 166 18.56 6.01 10.86
CA PRO A 166 19.87 6.52 11.28
C PRO A 166 21.07 5.79 10.67
N LYS A 167 20.85 4.57 10.15
CA LYS A 167 21.91 3.79 9.47
C LYS A 167 22.15 4.29 8.05
N LEU A 168 21.22 5.02 7.47
CA LEU A 168 21.23 5.48 6.08
C LEU A 168 21.47 6.98 5.94
N HIS A 169 21.04 7.76 6.90
CA HIS A 169 21.14 9.22 6.90
C HIS A 169 21.42 9.76 8.31
N PRO A 170 22.36 10.71 8.45
CA PRO A 170 22.58 11.38 9.73
C PRO A 170 21.30 12.08 10.20
N VAL A 171 20.81 11.71 11.37
CA VAL A 171 19.57 12.26 11.94
C VAL A 171 19.68 12.37 13.45
N GLN A 172 19.25 13.49 14.01
CA GLN A 172 19.14 13.71 15.45
C GLN A 172 17.74 13.41 15.97
N THR A 173 16.71 13.68 15.16
CA THR A 173 15.32 13.52 15.57
C THR A 173 14.50 12.87 14.45
N ILE A 174 13.73 11.85 14.82
CA ILE A 174 12.67 11.30 13.97
C ILE A 174 11.34 11.68 14.62
N TRP A 175 10.56 12.51 13.93
CA TRP A 175 9.26 12.95 14.42
C TRP A 175 8.15 12.27 13.66
N GLN A 176 7.36 11.43 14.35
CA GLN A 176 6.18 10.83 13.76
C GLN A 176 5.02 11.83 13.78
N ASN A 177 4.60 12.25 12.59
CA ASN A 177 3.40 13.06 12.41
C ASN A 177 2.18 12.14 12.44
N HIS A 178 1.46 12.14 13.56
CA HIS A 178 0.22 11.41 13.71
C HIS A 178 -0.91 12.27 13.14
N ARG A 179 -1.44 11.92 11.97
CA ARG A 179 -2.69 12.51 11.49
C ARG A 179 -3.83 11.66 12.04
N PRO A 180 -4.64 12.17 12.99
CA PRO A 180 -5.90 11.52 13.33
C PRO A 180 -6.78 11.48 12.07
N GLU A 181 -7.51 10.39 11.84
CA GLU A 181 -8.40 10.21 10.68
C GLU A 181 -9.56 11.23 10.61
N HIS A 182 -9.69 12.11 11.59
CA HIS A 182 -10.65 13.19 11.63
C HIS A 182 -9.96 14.54 11.83
N ASP A 183 -10.15 15.42 10.86
CA ASP A 183 -9.81 16.82 10.81
C ASP A 183 -9.98 17.56 12.15
N GLN A 184 -8.96 17.56 12.97
CA GLN A 184 -8.74 18.63 13.91
C GLN A 184 -7.24 18.96 13.89
N TYR A 185 -6.89 19.98 13.15
CA TYR A 185 -5.62 20.68 13.30
C TYR A 185 -5.53 21.21 14.75
N ARG A 186 -4.94 20.44 15.64
CA ARG A 186 -4.41 21.01 16.87
C ARG A 186 -3.02 21.50 16.54
N GLY A 187 -2.91 22.78 16.25
CA GLY A 187 -1.62 23.45 16.26
C GLY A 187 -0.98 23.22 17.62
N VAL A 188 0.18 22.56 17.66
CA VAL A 188 1.03 22.56 18.83
C VAL A 188 1.62 23.97 18.86
N ALA A 189 1.10 24.83 19.75
CA ALA A 189 1.75 26.06 20.11
C ALA A 189 3.07 25.66 20.77
N GLY A 190 4.20 25.98 20.12
CA GLY A 190 5.50 25.89 20.74
C GLY A 190 5.54 26.81 21.95
N SER A 191 5.95 26.27 23.08
CA SER A 191 6.45 27.01 24.22
C SER A 191 7.96 27.10 24.14
#